data_d85cf49e47d8513c3893d3290fe36be0
#
_entry.id   d85cf49e47d8513c3893d3290fe36be0
#
_cell.length_a   1.000
_cell.length_b   1.000
_cell.length_c   1.000
_cell.angle_alpha   90.00
_cell.angle_beta   90.00
_cell.angle_gamma   90.00
#
_symmetry.space_group_name_H-M   'P 1'
#
loop_
_entity.id
_entity.type
_entity.pdbx_description
1 polymer ?
#
loop_
_entity_poly.entity_id
_entity_poly.type
_entity_poly.pdbx_seq_one_letter_code
_entity_poly.pdbx_strand_id
1 'polypeptide(L)'
;HNAQNFGIPQKRERAYMISILCKNNAETIAQVEKYFEEHNLEKDEATRLKQRNLRLKDILCLDYDDVPRYKEEADASKPNDTPSRRKIWEDNELLYDGKEIRDIVVNTVTTKQDRNPNSGLIIYKNRARGKTKWRYLTPRECFKLMGFDESDFDRIISDNPMVTKNRYLYSTEKLIKLAGNSIVVDVLEASFRQIRDIN
;
A
#
# COMPACT_ATOMS: atom_id res chain seq x y z
N HIS A 1 13.12 6.77 4.65
CA HIS A 1 12.86 5.34 4.87
C HIS A 1 12.19 4.74 3.65
N ASN A 2 12.54 3.50 3.32
CA ASN A 2 11.89 2.72 2.26
C ASN A 2 11.01 1.64 2.90
N ALA A 3 9.73 1.57 2.53
CA ALA A 3 8.76 0.64 3.11
C ALA A 3 9.18 -0.84 3.04
N GLN A 4 9.93 -1.24 2.01
CA GLN A 4 10.45 -2.61 1.90
C GLN A 4 11.38 -3.00 3.06
N ASN A 5 12.09 -2.04 3.66
CA ASN A 5 12.96 -2.29 4.80
C ASN A 5 12.17 -2.50 6.11
N PHE A 6 10.87 -2.23 6.08
CA PHE A 6 9.94 -2.37 7.20
C PHE A 6 8.93 -3.51 7.00
N GLY A 7 9.27 -4.47 6.11
CA GLY A 7 8.48 -5.67 5.90
C GLY A 7 7.26 -5.54 5.00
N ILE A 8 7.14 -4.44 4.27
CA ILE A 8 6.09 -4.23 3.27
C ILE A 8 6.65 -4.48 1.87
N PRO A 9 6.04 -5.31 1.01
CA PRO A 9 6.57 -5.65 -0.30
C PRO A 9 6.36 -4.52 -1.33
N GLN A 10 6.75 -3.28 -0.97
CA GLN A 10 6.61 -2.08 -1.80
C GLN A 10 7.87 -1.21 -1.75
N LYS A 11 8.40 -0.83 -2.90
CA LYS A 11 9.43 0.19 -3.05
C LYS A 11 8.80 1.57 -2.88
N ARG A 12 8.71 2.04 -1.63
CA ARG A 12 8.17 3.35 -1.29
C ARG A 12 9.12 4.08 -0.37
N GLU A 13 9.94 4.92 -0.98
CA GLU A 13 10.88 5.76 -0.26
C GLU A 13 10.26 7.12 0.06
N ARG A 14 10.38 7.54 1.32
CA ARG A 14 9.87 8.83 1.81
C ARG A 14 10.84 9.42 2.83
N ALA A 15 10.97 10.75 2.82
CA ALA A 15 11.64 11.49 3.88
C ALA A 15 10.69 11.68 5.07
N TYR A 16 11.21 11.46 6.26
CA TYR A 16 10.51 11.69 7.52
C TYR A 16 11.29 12.71 8.33
N MET A 17 10.59 13.67 8.88
CA MET A 17 11.16 14.70 9.74
C MET A 17 10.59 14.53 11.15
N ILE A 18 11.47 14.34 12.12
CA ILE A 18 11.12 14.30 13.54
C ILE A 18 11.63 15.61 14.16
N SER A 19 10.76 16.29 14.88
CA SER A 19 11.11 17.52 15.61
C SER A 19 10.92 17.29 17.10
N ILE A 20 11.98 17.56 17.87
CA ILE A 20 11.98 17.40 19.34
C ILE A 20 12.25 18.77 19.97
N LEU A 21 11.43 19.15 20.94
CA LEU A 21 11.60 20.41 21.67
C LEU A 21 12.69 20.27 22.75
N CYS A 22 13.88 20.73 22.42
CA CYS A 22 15.03 20.73 23.32
C CYS A 22 15.27 22.16 23.87
N LYS A 23 14.66 22.60 24.92
CA LYS A 23 14.75 23.92 25.56
C LYS A 23 16.15 24.59 25.52
N ASN A 24 16.74 24.77 24.34
CA ASN A 24 18.09 25.31 24.08
C ASN A 24 19.21 24.67 24.94
N ASN A 25 19.08 23.47 25.36
CA ASN A 25 20.07 22.71 26.10
C ASN A 25 20.96 21.93 25.11
N ALA A 26 22.19 22.37 24.93
CA ALA A 26 23.15 21.75 24.02
C ALA A 26 23.44 20.29 24.36
N GLU A 27 23.40 19.92 25.65
CA GLU A 27 23.60 18.55 26.11
C GLU A 27 22.44 17.65 25.66
N THR A 28 21.20 18.12 25.82
CA THR A 28 20.00 17.39 25.35
C THR A 28 20.00 17.22 23.84
N ILE A 29 20.42 18.27 23.08
CA ILE A 29 20.54 18.17 21.62
C ILE A 29 21.54 17.07 21.24
N ALA A 30 22.74 17.09 21.83
CA ALA A 30 23.78 16.10 21.54
C ALA A 30 23.35 14.68 21.92
N GLN A 31 22.60 14.50 23.02
CA GLN A 31 22.04 13.19 23.42
C GLN A 31 21.02 12.67 22.39
N VAL A 32 20.14 13.54 21.90
CA VAL A 32 19.13 13.19 20.89
C VAL A 32 19.80 12.82 19.55
N GLU A 33 20.75 13.62 19.11
CA GLU A 33 21.50 13.34 17.87
C GLU A 33 22.22 11.98 17.96
N LYS A 34 22.95 11.75 19.06
CA LYS A 34 23.63 10.48 19.32
C LYS A 34 22.67 9.29 19.33
N TYR A 35 21.50 9.44 19.96
CA TYR A 35 20.47 8.40 19.99
C TYR A 35 20.03 7.98 18.57
N PHE A 36 19.74 8.95 17.68
CA PHE A 36 19.33 8.65 16.30
C PHE A 36 20.46 8.09 15.43
N GLU A 37 21.71 8.43 15.74
CA GLU A 37 22.87 7.81 15.07
C GLU A 37 23.04 6.34 15.47
N GLU A 38 22.92 6.05 16.77
CA GLU A 38 23.07 4.70 17.35
C GLU A 38 21.87 3.78 16.99
N HIS A 39 20.66 4.33 16.90
CA HIS A 39 19.41 3.61 16.64
C HIS A 39 18.84 3.94 15.26
N ASN A 40 19.67 3.87 14.24
CA ASN A 40 19.25 4.16 12.87
C ASN A 40 18.30 3.07 12.35
N LEU A 41 17.04 3.41 12.09
CA LEU A 41 15.99 2.48 11.65
C LEU A 41 16.34 1.72 10.37
N GLU A 42 17.12 2.30 9.46
CA GLU A 42 17.54 1.60 8.24
C GLU A 42 18.62 0.54 8.50
N LYS A 43 19.38 0.68 9.59
CA LYS A 43 20.49 -0.19 9.96
C LYS A 43 20.13 -1.14 11.09
N ASP A 44 19.11 -0.81 11.88
CA ASP A 44 18.71 -1.60 13.05
C ASP A 44 17.94 -2.86 12.65
N GLU A 45 18.67 -3.96 12.61
CA GLU A 45 18.15 -5.29 12.27
C GLU A 45 17.12 -5.80 13.31
N ALA A 46 17.28 -5.42 14.58
CA ALA A 46 16.35 -5.80 15.64
C ALA A 46 14.99 -5.13 15.47
N THR A 47 14.96 -3.91 14.97
CA THR A 47 13.70 -3.22 14.62
C THR A 47 13.03 -3.90 13.44
N ARG A 48 13.79 -4.33 12.42
CA ARG A 48 13.27 -5.08 11.27
C ARG A 48 12.69 -6.45 11.66
N LEU A 49 13.30 -7.16 12.59
CA LEU A 49 12.86 -8.50 13.07
C LEU A 49 11.51 -8.45 13.82
N LYS A 50 11.12 -7.30 14.35
CA LYS A 50 9.83 -7.12 15.06
C LYS A 50 8.68 -6.71 14.13
N GLN A 51 8.95 -6.51 12.85
CA GLN A 51 7.96 -6.06 11.87
C GLN A 51 7.34 -7.22 11.10
N ARG A 52 6.19 -6.96 10.52
CA ARG A 52 5.57 -7.89 9.58
C ARG A 52 6.50 -8.10 8.39
N ASN A 53 6.72 -9.34 7.99
CA ASN A 53 7.46 -9.67 6.77
C ASN A 53 6.47 -10.17 5.72
N LEU A 54 5.68 -9.22 5.19
CA LEU A 54 4.66 -9.51 4.20
C LEU A 54 5.28 -9.76 2.83
N ARG A 55 4.73 -10.73 2.12
CA ARG A 55 5.01 -10.99 0.70
C ARG A 55 3.81 -10.62 -0.14
N LEU A 56 4.00 -10.50 -1.44
CA LEU A 56 2.92 -10.12 -2.36
C LEU A 56 1.72 -11.08 -2.28
N LYS A 57 1.93 -12.35 -2.00
CA LYS A 57 0.86 -13.33 -1.76
C LYS A 57 -0.02 -13.02 -0.55
N ASP A 58 0.52 -12.30 0.45
CA ASP A 58 -0.22 -11.92 1.65
C ASP A 58 -1.04 -10.65 1.40
N ILE A 59 -0.75 -9.93 0.32
CA ILE A 59 -1.40 -8.69 -0.11
C ILE A 59 -2.55 -8.95 -1.06
N LEU A 60 -2.33 -9.79 -2.09
CA LEU A 60 -3.29 -9.99 -3.17
C LEU A 60 -4.53 -10.74 -2.69
N CYS A 61 -5.70 -10.22 -3.05
CA CYS A 61 -7.01 -10.77 -2.72
C CYS A 61 -7.55 -11.53 -3.95
N LEU A 62 -7.15 -12.79 -4.11
CA LEU A 62 -7.45 -13.61 -5.29
C LEU A 62 -8.54 -14.67 -5.07
N ASP A 63 -9.03 -14.80 -3.86
CA ASP A 63 -10.00 -15.83 -3.43
C ASP A 63 -11.44 -15.40 -3.78
N TYR A 64 -11.69 -15.29 -5.09
CA TYR A 64 -12.93 -14.71 -5.62
C TYR A 64 -14.17 -15.59 -5.42
N ASP A 65 -13.96 -16.91 -5.30
CA ASP A 65 -15.07 -17.88 -5.16
C ASP A 65 -15.54 -17.97 -3.71
N ASP A 66 -14.62 -17.92 -2.75
CA ASP A 66 -14.92 -18.04 -1.32
C ASP A 66 -15.22 -16.68 -0.66
N VAL A 67 -14.70 -15.56 -1.24
CA VAL A 67 -14.86 -14.23 -0.69
C VAL A 67 -15.52 -13.29 -1.71
N PRO A 68 -16.85 -13.18 -1.78
CA PRO A 68 -17.58 -12.43 -2.80
C PRO A 68 -17.13 -10.95 -2.92
N ARG A 69 -16.79 -10.31 -1.80
CA ARG A 69 -16.30 -8.93 -1.80
C ARG A 69 -15.00 -8.73 -2.60
N TYR A 70 -14.11 -9.74 -2.64
CA TYR A 70 -12.89 -9.67 -3.45
C TYR A 70 -13.20 -9.66 -4.94
N LYS A 71 -14.21 -10.43 -5.34
CA LYS A 71 -14.70 -10.46 -6.72
C LYS A 71 -15.31 -9.10 -7.12
N GLU A 72 -16.15 -8.51 -6.27
CA GLU A 72 -16.76 -7.21 -6.52
C GLU A 72 -15.70 -6.11 -6.67
N GLU A 73 -14.73 -6.08 -5.76
CA GLU A 73 -13.60 -5.15 -5.82
C GLU A 73 -12.73 -5.37 -7.07
N ALA A 74 -12.49 -6.63 -7.45
CA ALA A 74 -11.76 -7.00 -8.65
C ALA A 74 -12.50 -6.56 -9.92
N ASP A 75 -13.82 -6.77 -10.00
CA ASP A 75 -14.66 -6.34 -11.13
C ASP A 75 -14.65 -4.81 -11.28
N ALA A 76 -14.73 -4.07 -10.16
CA ALA A 76 -14.63 -2.62 -10.12
C ALA A 76 -13.24 -2.10 -10.55
N SER A 77 -12.20 -2.92 -10.39
CA SER A 77 -10.81 -2.59 -10.72
C SER A 77 -10.39 -2.98 -12.15
N LYS A 78 -11.34 -3.40 -13.00
CA LYS A 78 -11.10 -3.69 -14.42
C LYS A 78 -11.28 -2.47 -15.29
N PRO A 79 -10.23 -1.98 -15.98
CA PRO A 79 -10.38 -0.89 -16.92
C PRO A 79 -11.07 -1.33 -18.22
N ASN A 80 -11.59 -0.36 -18.97
CA ASN A 80 -12.11 -0.63 -20.32
C ASN A 80 -10.97 -1.04 -21.26
N ASP A 81 -11.23 -1.96 -22.18
CA ASP A 81 -10.26 -2.39 -23.18
C ASP A 81 -10.16 -1.35 -24.31
N THR A 82 -9.07 -0.58 -24.32
CA THR A 82 -8.76 0.42 -25.33
C THR A 82 -7.32 0.21 -25.82
N PRO A 83 -6.94 0.72 -27.02
CA PRO A 83 -5.57 0.59 -27.52
C PRO A 83 -4.51 1.09 -26.53
N SER A 84 -4.74 2.24 -25.88
CA SER A 84 -3.82 2.77 -24.87
C SER A 84 -3.71 1.87 -23.63
N ARG A 85 -4.80 1.19 -23.25
CA ARG A 85 -4.79 0.24 -22.12
C ARG A 85 -4.09 -1.07 -22.45
N ARG A 86 -4.09 -1.48 -23.72
CA ARG A 86 -3.30 -2.63 -24.19
C ARG A 86 -1.81 -2.35 -24.12
N LYS A 87 -1.39 -1.14 -24.45
CA LYS A 87 0.01 -0.70 -24.32
C LYS A 87 0.45 -0.71 -22.84
N ILE A 88 -0.41 -0.30 -21.91
CA ILE A 88 -0.13 -0.38 -20.47
C ILE A 88 0.19 -1.83 -20.03
N TRP A 89 -0.48 -2.82 -20.61
CA TRP A 89 -0.20 -4.23 -20.35
C TRP A 89 1.24 -4.63 -20.74
N GLU A 90 1.74 -4.10 -21.85
CA GLU A 90 3.07 -4.39 -22.36
C GLU A 90 4.17 -3.73 -21.53
N ASP A 91 3.87 -2.55 -21.00
CA ASP A 91 4.84 -1.70 -20.29
C ASP A 91 4.90 -1.97 -18.76
N ASN A 92 3.99 -2.76 -18.20
CA ASN A 92 3.88 -2.94 -16.74
C ASN A 92 4.10 -4.40 -16.31
N GLU A 93 4.62 -4.54 -15.09
CA GLU A 93 4.92 -5.83 -14.50
C GLU A 93 3.66 -6.60 -14.12
N LEU A 94 3.69 -7.91 -14.40
CA LEU A 94 2.61 -8.82 -14.05
C LEU A 94 2.86 -9.42 -12.67
N LEU A 95 1.98 -9.13 -11.72
CA LEU A 95 2.04 -9.62 -10.34
C LEU A 95 1.48 -11.03 -10.18
N TYR A 96 0.45 -11.34 -10.99
CA TYR A 96 -0.21 -12.63 -11.03
C TYR A 96 -0.59 -12.98 -12.47
N ASP A 97 -0.12 -14.10 -12.96
CA ASP A 97 -0.31 -14.53 -14.35
C ASP A 97 -1.57 -15.42 -14.58
N GLY A 98 -2.39 -15.60 -13.54
CA GLY A 98 -3.56 -16.47 -13.53
C GLY A 98 -3.27 -17.87 -13.00
N LYS A 99 -2.02 -18.12 -12.57
CA LYS A 99 -1.57 -19.38 -11.95
C LYS A 99 -0.72 -19.12 -10.72
N GLU A 100 0.30 -18.27 -10.85
CA GLU A 100 1.28 -18.02 -9.81
C GLU A 100 1.40 -16.53 -9.48
N ILE A 101 1.59 -16.23 -8.19
CA ILE A 101 1.92 -14.90 -7.69
C ILE A 101 3.44 -14.78 -7.74
N ARG A 102 3.94 -13.70 -8.34
CA ARG A 102 5.36 -13.39 -8.31
C ARG A 102 5.82 -13.00 -6.91
N ASP A 103 6.96 -13.52 -6.48
CA ASP A 103 7.59 -13.11 -5.22
C ASP A 103 8.50 -11.90 -5.46
N ILE A 104 7.89 -10.73 -5.60
CA ILE A 104 8.58 -9.48 -5.91
C ILE A 104 8.14 -8.36 -4.98
N VAL A 105 8.98 -7.33 -4.88
CA VAL A 105 8.66 -6.05 -4.24
C VAL A 105 8.09 -5.12 -5.32
N VAL A 106 6.84 -4.72 -5.17
CA VAL A 106 6.15 -3.87 -6.16
C VAL A 106 6.65 -2.43 -6.11
N ASN A 107 6.46 -1.70 -7.21
CA ASN A 107 6.72 -0.27 -7.24
C ASN A 107 5.68 0.51 -6.39
N THR A 108 5.99 1.77 -6.11
CA THR A 108 5.14 2.65 -5.30
C THR A 108 3.69 2.67 -5.78
N VAL A 109 2.75 2.40 -4.87
CA VAL A 109 1.31 2.63 -5.10
C VAL A 109 1.09 4.11 -5.33
N THR A 110 0.55 4.45 -6.51
CA THR A 110 0.20 5.82 -6.88
C THR A 110 -1.29 6.10 -6.66
N THR A 111 -1.68 7.37 -6.74
CA THR A 111 -3.07 7.81 -6.56
C THR A 111 -3.99 7.49 -7.74
N LYS A 112 -3.45 6.93 -8.84
CA LYS A 112 -4.17 6.64 -10.10
C LYS A 112 -3.72 5.30 -10.67
N GLN A 113 -4.30 4.21 -10.19
CA GLN A 113 -3.99 2.87 -10.68
C GLN A 113 -4.60 2.55 -12.05
N ASP A 114 -5.73 3.17 -12.41
CA ASP A 114 -6.46 2.92 -13.65
C ASP A 114 -5.73 3.38 -14.92
N ARG A 115 -4.95 4.47 -14.82
CA ARG A 115 -4.21 5.06 -15.94
C ARG A 115 -2.72 4.77 -15.89
N ASN A 116 -2.19 4.56 -14.69
CA ASN A 116 -0.78 4.30 -14.47
C ASN A 116 -0.63 3.27 -13.34
N PRO A 117 -0.86 1.97 -13.62
CA PRO A 117 -0.75 0.89 -12.65
C PRO A 117 0.73 0.58 -12.35
N ASN A 118 1.45 1.59 -11.86
CA ASN A 118 2.88 1.52 -11.57
C ASN A 118 3.25 0.35 -10.65
N SER A 119 2.30 -0.07 -9.81
CA SER A 119 2.49 -1.20 -8.89
C SER A 119 2.35 -2.56 -9.55
N GLY A 120 1.93 -2.62 -10.81
CA GLY A 120 1.78 -3.86 -11.58
C GLY A 120 0.33 -4.26 -11.87
N LEU A 121 0.18 -5.37 -12.59
CA LEU A 121 -1.07 -5.87 -13.14
C LEU A 121 -1.36 -7.30 -12.69
N ILE A 122 -2.65 -7.66 -12.68
CA ILE A 122 -3.12 -8.98 -12.26
C ILE A 122 -3.99 -9.55 -13.37
N ILE A 123 -3.70 -10.75 -13.87
CA ILE A 123 -4.62 -11.44 -14.78
C ILE A 123 -5.91 -11.77 -14.04
N TYR A 124 -7.02 -11.34 -14.60
CA TYR A 124 -8.34 -11.60 -14.06
C TYR A 124 -9.29 -12.03 -15.18
N LYS A 125 -9.62 -13.33 -15.20
CA LYS A 125 -10.30 -13.99 -16.33
C LYS A 125 -11.81 -13.74 -16.40
N ASN A 126 -12.39 -13.00 -15.46
CA ASN A 126 -13.81 -12.67 -15.54
C ASN A 126 -14.12 -11.88 -16.82
N ARG A 127 -14.92 -12.44 -17.72
CA ARG A 127 -15.23 -11.87 -19.03
C ARG A 127 -16.36 -10.85 -18.93
N ALA A 128 -16.03 -9.58 -18.72
CA ALA A 128 -16.99 -8.49 -18.91
C ALA A 128 -16.79 -7.87 -20.31
N ARG A 129 -17.90 -7.64 -21.04
CA ARG A 129 -17.85 -7.04 -22.37
C ARG A 129 -17.16 -5.68 -22.35
N GLY A 130 -16.20 -5.47 -23.24
CA GLY A 130 -15.46 -4.22 -23.35
C GLY A 130 -14.45 -3.95 -22.24
N LYS A 131 -14.17 -4.92 -21.36
CA LYS A 131 -13.17 -4.83 -20.30
C LYS A 131 -11.89 -5.60 -20.68
N THR A 132 -10.76 -5.16 -20.11
CA THR A 132 -9.47 -5.84 -20.26
C THR A 132 -9.48 -7.25 -19.64
N LYS A 133 -8.51 -8.08 -20.00
CA LYS A 133 -8.27 -9.40 -19.38
C LYS A 133 -7.49 -9.31 -18.07
N TRP A 134 -7.13 -8.11 -17.64
CA TRP A 134 -6.37 -7.80 -16.44
C TRP A 134 -7.09 -6.74 -15.61
N ARG A 135 -6.70 -6.65 -14.35
CA ARG A 135 -7.08 -5.59 -13.43
C ARG A 135 -5.84 -4.93 -12.81
N TYR A 136 -6.00 -3.74 -12.30
CA TYR A 136 -5.04 -3.12 -11.39
C TYR A 136 -5.32 -3.57 -9.93
N LEU A 137 -4.47 -3.16 -8.99
CA LEU A 137 -4.67 -3.42 -7.56
C LEU A 137 -6.00 -2.82 -7.08
N THR A 138 -6.76 -3.60 -6.32
CA THR A 138 -7.98 -3.11 -5.68
C THR A 138 -7.63 -2.07 -4.60
N PRO A 139 -8.59 -1.23 -4.17
CA PRO A 139 -8.37 -0.33 -3.03
C PRO A 139 -7.88 -1.08 -1.79
N ARG A 140 -8.46 -2.24 -1.47
CA ARG A 140 -8.05 -3.10 -0.35
C ARG A 140 -6.58 -3.50 -0.43
N GLU A 141 -6.15 -3.99 -1.58
CA GLU A 141 -4.75 -4.37 -1.81
C GLU A 141 -3.81 -3.16 -1.70
N CYS A 142 -4.25 -1.98 -2.16
CA CYS A 142 -3.51 -0.73 -1.97
C CYS A 142 -3.37 -0.36 -0.49
N PHE A 143 -4.41 -0.50 0.33
CA PHE A 143 -4.35 -0.26 1.77
C PHE A 143 -3.46 -1.29 2.47
N LYS A 144 -3.54 -2.57 2.12
CA LYS A 144 -2.64 -3.62 2.64
C LYS A 144 -1.17 -3.30 2.34
N LEU A 145 -0.85 -2.78 1.13
CA LEU A 145 0.49 -2.30 0.78
C LEU A 145 0.92 -1.04 1.55
N MET A 146 0.00 -0.37 2.22
CA MET A 146 0.31 0.73 3.15
C MET A 146 0.38 0.27 4.61
N GLY A 147 0.29 -1.05 4.87
CA GLY A 147 0.39 -1.62 6.20
C GLY A 147 -0.92 -1.63 7.00
N PHE A 148 -2.06 -1.28 6.39
CA PHE A 148 -3.37 -1.41 7.02
C PHE A 148 -3.83 -2.87 7.01
N ASP A 149 -4.53 -3.29 8.05
CA ASP A 149 -5.16 -4.59 8.11
C ASP A 149 -6.50 -4.62 7.35
N GLU A 150 -6.98 -5.82 7.02
CA GLU A 150 -8.27 -5.96 6.34
C GLU A 150 -9.44 -5.38 7.13
N SER A 151 -9.41 -5.53 8.46
CA SER A 151 -10.42 -4.97 9.36
C SER A 151 -10.48 -3.45 9.32
N ASP A 152 -9.35 -2.77 9.11
CA ASP A 152 -9.30 -1.32 8.95
C ASP A 152 -10.00 -0.90 7.66
N PHE A 153 -9.72 -1.61 6.57
CA PHE A 153 -10.36 -1.34 5.30
C PHE A 153 -11.86 -1.67 5.33
N ASP A 154 -12.25 -2.78 5.95
CA ASP A 154 -13.66 -3.15 6.12
C ASP A 154 -14.43 -2.08 6.92
N ARG A 155 -13.80 -1.48 7.94
CA ARG A 155 -14.40 -0.35 8.68
C ARG A 155 -14.59 0.89 7.79
N ILE A 156 -13.59 1.23 6.95
CA ILE A 156 -13.72 2.34 6.00
C ILE A 156 -14.89 2.11 5.03
N ILE A 157 -15.10 0.87 4.58
CA ILE A 157 -16.18 0.53 3.67
C ILE A 157 -17.53 0.54 4.39
N SER A 158 -17.62 -0.02 5.61
CA SER A 158 -18.87 -0.04 6.40
C SER A 158 -19.36 1.36 6.75
N ASP A 159 -18.43 2.26 7.05
CA ASP A 159 -18.72 3.64 7.44
C ASP A 159 -18.78 4.61 6.23
N ASN A 160 -18.70 4.08 4.99
CA ASN A 160 -18.73 4.88 3.78
C ASN A 160 -20.15 5.37 3.47
N PRO A 161 -20.47 6.66 3.70
CA PRO A 161 -21.83 7.14 3.56
C PRO A 161 -22.22 7.26 2.09
N MET A 162 -23.50 6.98 1.79
CA MET A 162 -24.11 7.30 0.51
C MET A 162 -24.39 8.79 0.41
N VAL A 163 -23.84 9.45 -0.61
CA VAL A 163 -24.11 10.89 -0.89
C VAL A 163 -25.25 11.08 -1.88
N THR A 164 -25.57 10.07 -2.67
CA THR A 164 -26.77 9.99 -3.52
C THR A 164 -27.25 8.54 -3.59
N LYS A 165 -28.45 8.31 -4.14
CA LYS A 165 -29.08 6.98 -4.24
C LYS A 165 -28.18 5.86 -4.78
N ASN A 166 -27.15 6.21 -5.58
CA ASN A 166 -26.25 5.24 -6.22
C ASN A 166 -24.75 5.61 -6.12
N ARG A 167 -24.37 6.48 -5.18
CA ARG A 167 -22.98 6.93 -5.09
C ARG A 167 -22.53 7.09 -3.63
N TYR A 168 -21.51 6.33 -3.28
CA TYR A 168 -20.80 6.48 -2.03
C TYR A 168 -19.87 7.70 -2.03
N LEU A 169 -19.56 8.24 -0.85
CA LEU A 169 -18.62 9.35 -0.65
C LEU A 169 -17.22 8.96 -1.14
N TYR A 170 -16.77 7.76 -0.78
CA TYR A 170 -15.51 7.20 -1.22
C TYR A 170 -15.75 6.22 -2.36
N SER A 171 -15.55 6.68 -3.61
CA SER A 171 -15.49 5.82 -4.78
C SER A 171 -14.17 5.03 -4.81
N THR A 172 -14.09 3.99 -5.66
CA THR A 172 -12.86 3.21 -5.89
C THR A 172 -11.65 4.10 -6.14
N GLU A 173 -11.76 5.13 -6.99
CA GLU A 173 -10.67 6.06 -7.27
C GLU A 173 -10.28 6.90 -6.05
N LYS A 174 -11.25 7.34 -5.25
CA LYS A 174 -10.97 8.09 -4.02
C LYS A 174 -10.27 7.23 -2.98
N LEU A 175 -10.68 5.97 -2.81
CA LEU A 175 -10.02 5.02 -1.92
C LEU A 175 -8.57 4.77 -2.35
N ILE A 176 -8.32 4.53 -3.63
CA ILE A 176 -6.97 4.40 -4.18
C ILE A 176 -6.15 5.67 -3.92
N LYS A 177 -6.76 6.85 -4.11
CA LYS A 177 -6.09 8.13 -3.83
C LYS A 177 -5.75 8.29 -2.35
N LEU A 178 -6.61 7.86 -1.44
CA LEU A 178 -6.32 7.85 0.00
C LEU A 178 -5.13 6.95 0.31
N ALA A 179 -5.12 5.70 -0.18
CA ALA A 179 -3.99 4.80 -0.02
C ALA A 179 -2.69 5.40 -0.59
N GLY A 180 -2.73 5.90 -1.83
CA GLY A 180 -1.55 6.50 -2.49
C GLY A 180 -0.97 7.72 -1.77
N ASN A 181 -1.80 8.48 -1.05
CA ASN A 181 -1.39 9.62 -0.24
C ASN A 181 -1.04 9.24 1.21
N SER A 182 -1.30 8.02 1.62
CA SER A 182 -1.05 7.56 2.99
C SER A 182 0.45 7.36 3.25
N ILE A 183 0.77 7.27 4.53
CA ILE A 183 2.07 6.88 5.04
C ILE A 183 1.98 5.39 5.42
N VAL A 184 3.07 4.65 5.22
CA VAL A 184 3.14 3.23 5.60
C VAL A 184 3.12 3.10 7.12
N VAL A 185 2.16 2.34 7.64
CA VAL A 185 1.92 2.19 9.09
C VAL A 185 3.15 1.65 9.81
N ASP A 186 3.79 0.61 9.26
CA ASP A 186 4.95 -0.04 9.88
C ASP A 186 6.15 0.94 10.03
N VAL A 187 6.33 1.87 9.08
CA VAL A 187 7.36 2.92 9.19
C VAL A 187 7.03 3.91 10.31
N LEU A 188 5.75 4.33 10.41
CA LEU A 188 5.31 5.22 11.49
C LEU A 188 5.44 4.58 12.86
N GLU A 189 5.03 3.32 13.00
CA GLU A 189 5.17 2.59 14.26
C GLU A 189 6.63 2.52 14.72
N ALA A 190 7.56 2.20 13.80
CA ALA A 190 8.98 2.18 14.12
C ALA A 190 9.48 3.56 14.57
N SER A 191 9.09 4.62 13.86
CA SER A 191 9.46 6.00 14.20
C SER A 191 8.88 6.44 15.55
N PHE A 192 7.62 6.10 15.85
CA PHE A 192 7.01 6.44 17.14
C PHE A 192 7.61 5.65 18.30
N ARG A 193 8.06 4.41 18.09
CA ARG A 193 8.80 3.66 19.11
C ARG A 193 10.11 4.36 19.45
N GLN A 194 10.89 4.83 18.46
CA GLN A 194 12.09 5.62 18.71
C GLN A 194 11.79 6.88 19.52
N ILE A 195 10.77 7.66 19.15
CA ILE A 195 10.40 8.90 19.86
C ILE A 195 10.03 8.59 21.32
N ARG A 196 9.31 7.49 21.55
CA ARG A 196 8.96 7.06 22.93
C ARG A 196 10.20 6.70 23.75
N ASP A 197 11.18 6.05 23.13
CA ASP A 197 12.35 5.54 23.83
C ASP A 197 13.40 6.65 24.13
N ILE A 198 13.25 7.84 23.51
CA ILE A 198 14.05 9.04 23.84
C ILE A 198 13.56 9.76 25.11
N ASN A 199 12.26 9.65 25.45
CA ASN A 199 11.66 10.28 26.62
C ASN A 199 11.83 9.39 27.87
#